data_1eae6650965c1b1dcf24f4d03517e7e5
#
_entry.id   1eae6650965c1b1dcf24f4d03517e7e5
#
_cell.length_a   1.000
_cell.length_b   1.000
_cell.length_c   1.000
_cell.angle_alpha   90.00
_cell.angle_beta   90.00
_cell.angle_gamma   90.00
#
_symmetry.space_group_name_H-M   'P 1'
#
loop_
_entity.id
_entity.type
_entity.pdbx_description
1 polymer ?
#
loop_
_entity_poly.entity_id
_entity_poly.type
_entity_poly.pdbx_seq_one_letter_code
_entity_poly.pdbx_strand_id
1 'polypeptide(L)'
;MKILIAEDDIDFGNILSQYVTLSGFEVVLGRNGREAWDLFRSEKPDICVLDVMMPEMDGFTLAEKMRTTEPGIPFIFLTAKSMREDIVRGLKLGADDYITKPFDPEMLILRINNILRRVYSTVDDEYMISRCTLRYNALELITPDGKEKLTLREAQLLRHLIVNRNKTLTREQI
;
A
#
# COMPACT_ATOMS: atom_id res chain seq x y z
N MET A 1 7.95 -1.82 1.13
CA MET A 1 7.01 -1.52 0.05
C MET A 1 6.91 -0.02 -0.11
N LYS A 2 6.86 0.44 -1.37
CA LYS A 2 6.87 1.87 -1.72
C LYS A 2 5.48 2.33 -2.14
N ILE A 3 5.02 3.44 -1.58
CA ILE A 3 3.70 4.03 -1.85
C ILE A 3 3.90 5.37 -2.54
N LEU A 4 3.27 5.56 -3.70
CA LEU A 4 3.13 6.87 -4.31
C LEU A 4 1.87 7.53 -3.75
N ILE A 5 2.01 8.72 -3.20
CA ILE A 5 0.89 9.59 -2.82
C ILE A 5 0.86 10.77 -3.79
N ALA A 6 -0.27 11.02 -4.44
CA ALA A 6 -0.52 12.20 -5.26
C ALA A 6 -1.55 13.07 -4.54
N GLU A 7 -1.12 14.25 -4.07
CA GLU A 7 -1.92 15.15 -3.23
C GLU A 7 -1.40 16.59 -3.38
N ASP A 8 -2.25 17.52 -3.77
CA ASP A 8 -1.87 18.91 -4.00
C ASP A 8 -1.93 19.80 -2.76
N ASP A 9 -2.73 19.42 -1.76
CA ASP A 9 -2.70 20.07 -0.46
C ASP A 9 -1.38 19.72 0.27
N ILE A 10 -0.54 20.74 0.46
CA ILE A 10 0.82 20.61 1.00
C ILE A 10 0.78 20.05 2.42
N ASP A 11 -0.08 20.60 3.27
CA ASP A 11 -0.15 20.22 4.69
C ASP A 11 -0.73 18.82 4.86
N PHE A 12 -1.82 18.55 4.20
CA PHE A 12 -2.46 17.22 4.23
C PHE A 12 -1.53 16.16 3.64
N GLY A 13 -0.90 16.40 2.49
CA GLY A 13 0.04 15.47 1.87
C GLY A 13 1.26 15.16 2.76
N ASN A 14 1.80 16.18 3.46
CA ASN A 14 2.91 15.97 4.42
C ASN A 14 2.48 15.13 5.62
N ILE A 15 1.33 15.45 6.23
CA ILE A 15 0.80 14.70 7.37
C ILE A 15 0.53 13.24 6.97
N LEU A 16 -0.10 13.04 5.82
CA LEU A 16 -0.42 11.71 5.32
C LEU A 16 0.87 10.90 5.03
N SER A 17 1.86 11.53 4.38
CA SER A 17 3.16 10.91 4.12
C SER A 17 3.87 10.48 5.40
N GLN A 18 3.88 11.33 6.42
CA GLN A 18 4.47 10.99 7.72
C GLN A 18 3.76 9.80 8.37
N TYR A 19 2.44 9.80 8.36
CA TYR A 19 1.66 8.71 8.95
C TYR A 19 1.91 7.38 8.25
N VAL A 20 1.94 7.38 6.91
CA VAL A 20 2.21 6.20 6.10
C VAL A 20 3.66 5.70 6.32
N THR A 21 4.62 6.63 6.43
CA THR A 21 6.03 6.29 6.74
C THR A 21 6.17 5.65 8.12
N LEU A 22 5.52 6.23 9.15
CA LEU A 22 5.50 5.67 10.50
C LEU A 22 4.84 4.28 10.56
N SER A 23 3.96 3.99 9.59
CA SER A 23 3.34 2.67 9.43
C SER A 23 4.24 1.64 8.73
N GLY A 24 5.50 2.00 8.40
CA GLY A 24 6.51 1.09 7.87
C GLY A 24 6.61 1.05 6.35
N PHE A 25 6.05 2.03 5.64
CA PHE A 25 6.14 2.14 4.18
C PHE A 25 7.17 3.19 3.75
N GLU A 26 7.78 2.99 2.61
CA GLU A 26 8.52 4.03 1.88
C GLU A 26 7.51 4.88 1.10
N VAL A 27 7.62 6.21 1.17
CA VAL A 27 6.64 7.11 0.54
C VAL A 27 7.34 8.03 -0.44
N VAL A 28 6.76 8.16 -1.62
CA VAL A 28 7.06 9.23 -2.59
C VAL A 28 5.82 10.08 -2.78
N LEU A 29 5.97 11.39 -2.75
CA LEU A 29 4.87 12.36 -2.72
C LEU A 29 4.95 13.27 -3.92
N GLY A 30 3.95 13.20 -4.82
CA GLY A 30 3.74 14.12 -5.93
C GLY A 30 2.71 15.18 -5.56
N ARG A 31 3.00 16.45 -5.87
CA ARG A 31 2.19 17.63 -5.53
C ARG A 31 1.15 18.00 -6.58
N ASN A 32 1.15 17.30 -7.67
CA ASN A 32 0.15 17.39 -8.75
C ASN A 32 0.22 16.10 -9.57
N GLY A 33 -0.74 15.93 -10.48
CA GLY A 33 -0.80 14.71 -11.27
C GLY A 33 0.36 14.53 -12.24
N ARG A 34 1.02 15.61 -12.67
CA ARG A 34 2.21 15.54 -13.55
C ARG A 34 3.43 15.04 -12.79
N GLU A 35 3.71 15.64 -11.64
CA GLU A 35 4.81 15.21 -10.77
C GLU A 35 4.59 13.76 -10.31
N ALA A 36 3.37 13.40 -9.92
CA ALA A 36 3.03 12.03 -9.55
C ALA A 36 3.22 11.04 -10.71
N TRP A 37 2.95 11.45 -11.96
CA TRP A 37 3.22 10.63 -13.14
C TRP A 37 4.71 10.39 -13.34
N ASP A 38 5.55 11.42 -13.19
CA ASP A 38 7.00 11.30 -13.34
C ASP A 38 7.60 10.42 -12.23
N LEU A 39 7.13 10.60 -10.97
CA LEU A 39 7.50 9.74 -9.84
C LEU A 39 7.05 8.29 -10.04
N PHE A 40 5.85 8.06 -10.55
CA PHE A 40 5.38 6.71 -10.86
C PHE A 40 6.34 5.96 -11.79
N ARG A 41 6.83 6.63 -12.83
CA ARG A 41 7.75 6.03 -13.81
C ARG A 41 9.14 5.78 -13.26
N SER A 42 9.67 6.70 -12.43
CA SER A 42 11.04 6.62 -11.90
C SER A 42 11.13 5.72 -10.68
N GLU A 43 10.16 5.78 -9.78
CA GLU A 43 10.21 5.15 -8.45
C GLU A 43 9.58 3.76 -8.40
N LYS A 44 8.73 3.41 -9.38
CA LYS A 44 8.02 2.12 -9.49
C LYS A 44 7.36 1.73 -8.17
N PRO A 45 6.34 2.45 -7.72
CA PRO A 45 5.66 2.17 -6.45
C PRO A 45 4.92 0.84 -6.51
N ASP A 46 4.71 0.23 -5.35
CA ASP A 46 3.92 -0.99 -5.20
C ASP A 46 2.40 -0.72 -5.17
N ILE A 47 2.01 0.48 -4.76
CA ILE A 47 0.61 0.95 -4.73
C ILE A 47 0.57 2.47 -4.82
N CYS A 48 -0.52 3.01 -5.36
CA CYS A 48 -0.72 4.45 -5.50
C CYS A 48 -1.95 4.92 -4.72
N VAL A 49 -1.84 6.08 -4.08
CA VAL A 49 -2.92 6.79 -3.40
C VAL A 49 -3.08 8.13 -4.08
N LEU A 50 -4.22 8.36 -4.73
CA LEU A 50 -4.41 9.44 -5.69
C LEU A 50 -5.57 10.35 -5.27
N ASP A 51 -5.30 11.64 -5.03
CA ASP A 51 -6.41 12.59 -5.01
C ASP A 51 -6.97 12.74 -6.42
N VAL A 52 -8.30 12.87 -6.49
CA VAL A 52 -8.99 13.10 -7.77
C VAL A 52 -8.82 14.56 -8.21
N MET A 53 -8.84 15.50 -7.27
CA MET A 53 -8.85 16.93 -7.58
C MET A 53 -7.47 17.56 -7.43
N MET A 54 -6.67 17.45 -8.49
CA MET A 54 -5.32 18.05 -8.52
C MET A 54 -5.16 18.97 -9.74
N PRO A 55 -4.31 19.99 -9.64
CA PRO A 55 -3.95 20.85 -10.78
C PRO A 55 -3.14 20.08 -11.83
N GLU A 56 -3.06 20.62 -13.03
CA GLU A 56 -2.34 20.12 -14.21
C GLU A 56 -2.84 18.79 -14.76
N MET A 57 -3.06 17.79 -13.92
CA MET A 57 -3.61 16.49 -14.28
C MET A 57 -4.42 15.94 -13.11
N ASP A 58 -5.70 15.69 -13.33
CA ASP A 58 -6.56 15.09 -12.32
C ASP A 58 -6.22 13.62 -12.05
N GLY A 59 -6.65 13.12 -10.88
CA GLY A 59 -6.35 11.76 -10.47
C GLY A 59 -6.93 10.68 -11.38
N PHE A 60 -8.06 10.93 -12.04
CA PHE A 60 -8.63 9.97 -12.99
C PHE A 60 -7.76 9.85 -14.24
N THR A 61 -7.33 10.98 -14.80
CA THR A 61 -6.42 11.02 -15.95
C THR A 61 -5.07 10.37 -15.61
N LEU A 62 -4.56 10.62 -14.40
CA LEU A 62 -3.35 9.97 -13.91
C LEU A 62 -3.52 8.45 -13.85
N ALA A 63 -4.62 7.97 -13.25
CA ALA A 63 -4.91 6.54 -13.13
C ALA A 63 -5.06 5.86 -14.50
N GLU A 64 -5.69 6.51 -15.49
CA GLU A 64 -5.79 6.02 -16.86
C GLU A 64 -4.42 5.80 -17.50
N LYS A 65 -3.50 6.76 -17.36
CA LYS A 65 -2.13 6.66 -17.85
C LYS A 65 -1.35 5.55 -17.14
N MET A 66 -1.51 5.45 -15.82
CA MET A 66 -0.85 4.40 -15.03
C MET A 66 -1.32 3.02 -15.45
N ARG A 67 -2.63 2.81 -15.61
CA ARG A 67 -3.21 1.54 -16.09
C ARG A 67 -2.74 1.16 -17.50
N THR A 68 -2.57 2.14 -18.38
CA THR A 68 -2.05 1.88 -19.74
C THR A 68 -0.60 1.42 -19.69
N THR A 69 0.19 1.92 -18.76
CA THR A 69 1.63 1.61 -18.64
C THR A 69 1.86 0.35 -17.82
N GLU A 70 1.13 0.17 -16.74
CA GLU A 70 1.21 -0.96 -15.82
C GLU A 70 -0.20 -1.42 -15.41
N PRO A 71 -0.82 -2.32 -16.18
CA PRO A 71 -2.21 -2.74 -15.97
C PRO A 71 -2.50 -3.35 -14.60
N GLY A 72 -1.48 -3.90 -13.93
CA GLY A 72 -1.57 -4.57 -12.64
C GLY A 72 -1.39 -3.67 -11.42
N ILE A 73 -0.98 -2.38 -11.61
CA ILE A 73 -0.70 -1.50 -10.47
C ILE A 73 -1.96 -1.25 -9.63
N PRO A 74 -1.96 -1.53 -8.33
CA PRO A 74 -3.09 -1.21 -7.47
C PRO A 74 -3.11 0.27 -7.14
N PHE A 75 -4.32 0.85 -7.02
CA PHE A 75 -4.48 2.23 -6.58
C PHE A 75 -5.78 2.50 -5.85
N ILE A 76 -5.73 3.48 -4.96
CA ILE A 76 -6.84 3.99 -4.15
C ILE A 76 -7.06 5.44 -4.53
N PHE A 77 -8.33 5.84 -4.74
CA PHE A 77 -8.66 7.25 -4.80
C PHE A 77 -8.95 7.82 -3.40
N LEU A 78 -8.34 8.96 -3.08
CA LEU A 78 -8.70 9.81 -1.95
C LEU A 78 -9.30 11.09 -2.48
N THR A 79 -10.52 11.46 -2.08
CA THR A 79 -11.14 12.63 -2.68
C THR A 79 -12.26 13.22 -1.82
N ALA A 80 -12.45 14.55 -1.95
CA ALA A 80 -13.63 15.23 -1.44
C ALA A 80 -14.90 14.95 -2.29
N LYS A 81 -14.72 14.38 -3.50
CA LYS A 81 -15.85 14.04 -4.38
C LYS A 81 -16.55 12.78 -3.89
N SER A 82 -17.79 12.96 -3.45
CA SER A 82 -18.67 11.89 -2.99
C SER A 82 -19.82 11.59 -3.97
N MET A 83 -19.82 12.23 -5.14
CA MET A 83 -20.88 12.00 -6.13
C MET A 83 -20.79 10.57 -6.65
N ARG A 84 -21.96 9.94 -6.77
CA ARG A 84 -22.07 8.56 -7.24
C ARG A 84 -21.39 8.34 -8.61
N GLU A 85 -21.43 9.35 -9.47
CA GLU A 85 -20.81 9.30 -10.80
C GLU A 85 -19.29 9.20 -10.74
N ASP A 86 -18.65 9.97 -9.84
CA ASP A 86 -17.19 9.94 -9.64
C ASP A 86 -16.74 8.59 -9.07
N ILE A 87 -17.48 8.04 -8.11
CA ILE A 87 -17.22 6.70 -7.54
C ILE A 87 -17.33 5.64 -8.64
N VAL A 88 -18.38 5.68 -9.44
CA VAL A 88 -18.59 4.73 -10.55
C VAL A 88 -17.48 4.87 -11.59
N ARG A 89 -17.02 6.09 -11.89
CA ARG A 89 -15.90 6.34 -12.80
C ARG A 89 -14.61 5.72 -12.26
N GLY A 90 -14.29 5.96 -10.98
CA GLY A 90 -13.11 5.39 -10.32
C GLY A 90 -13.10 3.86 -10.35
N LEU A 91 -14.23 3.24 -10.05
CA LEU A 91 -14.37 1.78 -10.07
C LEU A 91 -14.26 1.21 -11.50
N LYS A 92 -14.79 1.90 -12.51
CA LYS A 92 -14.64 1.50 -13.93
C LYS A 92 -13.18 1.57 -14.40
N LEU A 93 -12.37 2.47 -13.85
CA LEU A 93 -10.93 2.54 -14.07
C LEU A 93 -10.16 1.41 -13.40
N GLY A 94 -10.85 0.59 -12.60
CA GLY A 94 -10.26 -0.52 -11.88
C GLY A 94 -9.58 -0.11 -10.58
N ALA A 95 -10.04 0.97 -9.94
CA ALA A 95 -9.57 1.31 -8.59
C ALA A 95 -9.84 0.16 -7.62
N ASP A 96 -8.86 -0.12 -6.78
CA ASP A 96 -8.97 -1.15 -5.75
C ASP A 96 -9.82 -0.67 -4.57
N ASP A 97 -9.85 0.65 -4.34
CA ASP A 97 -10.71 1.29 -3.36
C ASP A 97 -10.95 2.77 -3.68
N TYR A 98 -11.95 3.35 -3.00
CA TYR A 98 -12.35 4.76 -3.12
C TYR A 98 -12.71 5.29 -1.72
N ILE A 99 -11.93 6.25 -1.22
CA ILE A 99 -12.07 6.79 0.13
C ILE A 99 -12.43 8.28 0.05
N THR A 100 -13.51 8.67 0.68
CA THR A 100 -13.94 10.08 0.76
C THR A 100 -13.29 10.79 1.93
N LYS A 101 -12.79 12.00 1.68
CA LYS A 101 -12.31 12.93 2.73
C LYS A 101 -13.52 13.58 3.43
N PRO A 102 -13.51 13.74 4.77
CA PRO A 102 -12.46 13.33 5.70
C PRO A 102 -12.50 11.83 6.04
N PHE A 103 -11.35 11.22 6.30
CA PHE A 103 -11.22 9.81 6.67
C PHE A 103 -10.21 9.64 7.81
N ASP A 104 -10.27 8.49 8.47
CA ASP A 104 -9.28 8.10 9.45
C ASP A 104 -8.02 7.54 8.75
N PRO A 105 -6.81 8.10 8.99
CA PRO A 105 -5.58 7.59 8.41
C PRO A 105 -5.31 6.12 8.70
N GLU A 106 -5.72 5.60 9.86
CA GLU A 106 -5.61 4.18 10.19
C GLU A 106 -6.42 3.32 9.21
N MET A 107 -7.61 3.78 8.83
CA MET A 107 -8.45 3.07 7.84
C MET A 107 -7.75 2.98 6.48
N LEU A 108 -7.06 4.02 6.05
CA LEU A 108 -6.28 4.00 4.81
C LEU A 108 -5.17 2.93 4.88
N ILE A 109 -4.41 2.88 5.98
CA ILE A 109 -3.36 1.87 6.17
C ILE A 109 -3.92 0.44 6.13
N LEU A 110 -5.06 0.19 6.76
CA LEU A 110 -5.71 -1.12 6.72
C LEU A 110 -6.12 -1.51 5.29
N ARG A 111 -6.63 -0.57 4.49
CA ARG A 111 -7.00 -0.80 3.10
C ARG A 111 -5.77 -1.05 2.22
N ILE A 112 -4.72 -0.25 2.35
CA ILE A 112 -3.43 -0.46 1.68
C ILE A 112 -2.91 -1.87 1.96
N ASN A 113 -2.85 -2.28 3.24
CA ASN A 113 -2.38 -3.61 3.62
C ASN A 113 -3.23 -4.73 3.00
N ASN A 114 -4.56 -4.57 2.97
CA ASN A 114 -5.46 -5.55 2.38
C ASN A 114 -5.26 -5.68 0.86
N ILE A 115 -5.06 -4.57 0.17
CA ILE A 115 -4.83 -4.54 -1.27
C ILE A 115 -3.47 -5.17 -1.60
N LEU A 116 -2.39 -4.72 -0.94
CA LEU A 116 -1.04 -5.25 -1.13
C LEU A 116 -1.01 -6.77 -0.86
N ARG A 117 -1.66 -7.22 0.21
CA ARG A 117 -1.79 -8.64 0.50
C ARG A 117 -2.45 -9.40 -0.64
N ARG A 118 -3.54 -8.87 -1.23
CA ARG A 118 -4.27 -9.51 -2.33
C ARG A 118 -3.44 -9.56 -3.63
N VAL A 119 -2.74 -8.46 -3.95
CA VAL A 119 -2.00 -8.31 -5.21
C VAL A 119 -0.67 -9.08 -5.17
N TYR A 120 0.03 -9.02 -4.05
CA TYR A 120 1.35 -9.62 -3.88
C TYR A 120 1.32 -10.95 -3.11
N SER A 121 0.14 -11.52 -2.85
CA SER A 121 0.01 -12.91 -2.39
C SER A 121 0.43 -13.85 -3.51
N THR A 122 1.73 -14.04 -3.66
CA THR A 122 2.25 -15.19 -4.39
C THR A 122 2.14 -16.44 -3.50
N VAL A 123 2.10 -17.60 -4.12
CA VAL A 123 2.08 -18.92 -3.44
C VAL A 123 3.30 -19.11 -2.50
N ASP A 124 4.29 -18.20 -2.57
CA ASP A 124 5.56 -18.24 -1.82
C ASP A 124 5.57 -17.52 -0.47
N ASP A 125 4.43 -17.10 0.06
CA ASP A 125 4.34 -16.48 1.40
C ASP A 125 4.29 -17.50 2.56
N GLU A 126 4.61 -18.75 2.27
CA GLU A 126 4.83 -19.78 3.26
C GLU A 126 6.32 -19.89 3.58
N TYR A 127 6.71 -19.47 4.76
CA TYR A 127 8.08 -19.59 5.25
C TYR A 127 8.21 -20.78 6.18
N MET A 128 8.94 -21.81 5.77
CA MET A 128 9.22 -22.96 6.62
C MET A 128 10.32 -22.66 7.65
N ILE A 129 10.00 -22.91 8.92
CA ILE A 129 10.92 -22.78 10.06
C ILE A 129 10.92 -24.10 10.82
N SER A 130 11.85 -24.96 10.52
CA SER A 130 11.89 -26.31 11.14
C SER A 130 10.57 -27.05 10.91
N ARG A 131 9.75 -27.26 11.96
CA ARG A 131 8.47 -27.92 11.90
C ARG A 131 7.26 -26.97 11.82
N CYS A 132 7.53 -25.66 11.74
CA CYS A 132 6.50 -24.63 11.67
C CYS A 132 6.47 -23.99 10.28
N THR A 133 5.31 -23.50 9.88
CA THR A 133 5.13 -22.75 8.63
C THR A 133 4.46 -21.42 8.95
N LEU A 134 5.15 -20.32 8.67
CA LEU A 134 4.57 -18.98 8.71
C LEU A 134 3.83 -18.73 7.40
N ARG A 135 2.52 -18.56 7.46
CA ARG A 135 1.69 -18.01 6.37
C ARG A 135 1.57 -16.51 6.58
N TYR A 136 2.52 -15.78 6.03
CA TYR A 136 2.67 -14.35 6.31
C TYR A 136 1.41 -13.54 5.99
N ASN A 137 0.83 -13.74 4.80
CA ASN A 137 -0.36 -13.00 4.36
C ASN A 137 -1.64 -13.42 5.09
N ALA A 138 -1.71 -14.65 5.55
CA ALA A 138 -2.81 -15.13 6.36
C ALA A 138 -2.68 -14.73 7.85
N LEU A 139 -1.52 -14.17 8.24
CA LEU A 139 -1.16 -13.90 9.63
C LEU A 139 -1.32 -15.17 10.50
N GLU A 140 -0.88 -16.32 9.99
CA GLU A 140 -1.01 -17.61 10.66
C GLU A 140 0.37 -18.26 10.83
N LEU A 141 0.61 -18.80 12.01
CA LEU A 141 1.71 -19.71 12.28
C LEU A 141 1.14 -21.12 12.44
N ILE A 142 1.52 -22.02 11.54
CA ILE A 142 1.19 -23.44 11.62
C ILE A 142 2.31 -24.12 12.39
N THR A 143 1.97 -24.74 13.52
CA THR A 143 2.86 -25.52 14.36
C THR A 143 2.42 -26.99 14.35
N PRO A 144 3.23 -27.94 14.82
CA PRO A 144 2.81 -29.33 14.98
C PRO A 144 1.57 -29.51 15.88
N ASP A 145 1.36 -28.57 16.81
CA ASP A 145 0.29 -28.60 17.80
C ASP A 145 -0.99 -27.88 17.34
N GLY A 146 -0.95 -27.16 16.22
CA GLY A 146 -2.11 -26.44 15.68
C GLY A 146 -1.76 -25.17 14.90
N LYS A 147 -2.79 -24.32 14.72
CA LYS A 147 -2.67 -23.02 14.04
C LYS A 147 -2.86 -21.90 15.04
N GLU A 148 -1.97 -20.94 15.01
CA GLU A 148 -2.03 -19.71 15.81
C GLU A 148 -2.18 -18.49 14.92
N LYS A 149 -3.05 -17.56 15.30
CA LYS A 149 -3.16 -16.28 14.61
C LYS A 149 -2.15 -15.28 15.19
N LEU A 150 -1.45 -14.61 14.29
CA LEU A 150 -0.48 -13.59 14.62
C LEU A 150 -1.05 -12.20 14.39
N THR A 151 -0.58 -11.23 15.16
CA THR A 151 -0.71 -9.83 14.79
C THR A 151 0.19 -9.51 13.60
N LEU A 152 -0.09 -8.41 12.89
CA LEU A 152 0.75 -7.98 11.77
C LEU A 152 2.22 -7.76 12.19
N ARG A 153 2.44 -7.17 13.38
CA ARG A 153 3.80 -6.94 13.93
C ARG A 153 4.55 -8.24 14.21
N GLU A 154 3.89 -9.23 14.76
CA GLU A 154 4.49 -10.56 15.01
C GLU A 154 4.83 -11.26 13.71
N ALA A 155 3.96 -11.22 12.72
CA ALA A 155 4.22 -11.80 11.40
C ALA A 155 5.37 -11.09 10.68
N GLN A 156 5.44 -9.76 10.76
CA GLN A 156 6.54 -8.95 10.21
C GLN A 156 7.88 -9.29 10.86
N LEU A 157 7.90 -9.37 12.18
CA LEU A 157 9.09 -9.73 12.94
C LEU A 157 9.57 -11.14 12.57
N LEU A 158 8.67 -12.11 12.57
CA LEU A 158 9.00 -13.49 12.19
C LEU A 158 9.55 -13.57 10.77
N ARG A 159 8.89 -12.94 9.81
CA ARG A 159 9.37 -12.89 8.42
C ARG A 159 10.76 -12.25 8.34
N HIS A 160 10.99 -11.13 9.04
CA HIS A 160 12.27 -10.45 9.06
C HIS A 160 13.39 -11.36 9.60
N LEU A 161 13.12 -12.08 10.68
CA LEU A 161 14.09 -13.04 11.26
C LEU A 161 14.34 -14.23 10.31
N ILE A 162 13.31 -14.75 9.66
CA ILE A 162 13.44 -15.88 8.73
C ILE A 162 14.28 -15.51 7.50
N VAL A 163 13.99 -14.37 6.88
CA VAL A 163 14.72 -13.89 5.70
C VAL A 163 16.19 -13.58 6.03
N ASN A 164 16.45 -13.14 7.24
CA ASN A 164 17.79 -12.84 7.72
C ASN A 164 18.39 -13.96 8.58
N ARG A 165 17.87 -15.19 8.48
CA ARG A 165 18.45 -16.33 9.19
C ARG A 165 19.96 -16.45 8.91
N ASN A 166 20.73 -16.76 9.93
CA ASN A 166 22.19 -16.82 9.90
C ASN A 166 22.91 -15.47 9.75
N LYS A 167 22.21 -14.32 9.96
CA LYS A 167 22.83 -13.01 10.07
C LYS A 167 22.63 -12.48 11.48
N THR A 168 23.65 -11.77 12.00
CA THR A 168 23.49 -11.02 13.25
C THR A 168 22.74 -9.73 12.94
N LEU A 169 21.61 -9.52 13.61
CA LEU A 169 20.80 -8.30 13.49
C LEU A 169 21.06 -7.40 14.70
N THR A 170 21.18 -6.11 14.46
CA THR A 170 21.24 -5.10 15.53
C THR A 170 19.82 -4.79 16.04
N ARG A 171 19.73 -4.13 17.23
CA ARG A 171 18.42 -3.69 17.76
C ARG A 171 17.69 -2.69 16.87
N GLU A 172 18.42 -1.93 16.06
CA GLU A 172 17.86 -0.95 15.11
C GLU A 172 17.35 -1.61 13.83
N GLN A 173 17.71 -2.87 13.57
CA GLN A 173 17.30 -3.66 12.41
C GLN A 173 16.13 -4.61 12.72
N ILE A 174 15.69 -4.69 13.96
CA ILE A 174 14.55 -5.48 14.43
C ILE A 174 13.38 -4.57 14.78
#